data_2d65133796f242c0a3f2a3c56cea70ae
#
_entry.id   2d65133796f242c0a3f2a3c56cea70ae
#
_cell.length_a   1.000
_cell.length_b   1.000
_cell.length_c   1.000
_cell.angle_alpha   90.00
_cell.angle_beta   90.00
_cell.angle_gamma   90.00
#
_symmetry.space_group_name_H-M   'P 1'
#
loop_
_entity.id
_entity.type
_entity.pdbx_description
1 polymer ?
#
loop_
_entity_poly.entity_id
_entity_poly.type
_entity_poly.pdbx_seq_one_letter_code
_entity_poly.pdbx_strand_id
1 'polypeptide(L)'
;MRKKEMIKRWIYGIVGSLVLCVGTVSAQRTLSLEECREMALENNAKMKNARLDVEEAREGKKEAFTKYFPNVSAVGTAFKANHGMMDMSVIPGLLELSMMDDGLLGGVTAIQPVFAGGQIVNGNKLADLALEVSRYQMRQSEDEVALTVERYYWQWISPVSYTHLRAHETRSNL
;
A
#
# COMPACT_ATOMS: atom_id res chain seq x y z
N MET A 1 13.00 -65.65 24.25
CA MET A 1 11.98 -65.24 23.27
C MET A 1 11.75 -63.75 23.19
N ARG A 2 11.89 -62.96 24.24
CA ARG A 2 11.61 -61.47 24.29
C ARG A 2 12.52 -60.58 23.43
N LYS A 3 13.79 -60.94 23.25
CA LYS A 3 14.74 -60.15 22.47
C LYS A 3 14.43 -60.08 20.96
N LYS A 4 13.92 -61.17 20.39
CA LYS A 4 13.59 -61.24 18.95
C LYS A 4 12.38 -60.36 18.58
N GLU A 5 11.41 -60.21 19.47
CA GLU A 5 10.23 -59.36 19.25
C GLU A 5 10.57 -57.84 19.37
N MET A 6 11.51 -57.48 20.26
CA MET A 6 11.97 -56.09 20.35
C MET A 6 12.75 -55.66 19.11
N ILE A 7 13.58 -56.56 18.57
CA ILE A 7 14.35 -56.26 17.34
C ILE A 7 13.41 -56.08 16.14
N LYS A 8 12.38 -56.91 16.00
CA LYS A 8 11.38 -56.77 14.94
C LYS A 8 10.63 -55.43 15.03
N ARG A 9 10.21 -55.00 16.22
CA ARG A 9 9.53 -53.74 16.44
C ARG A 9 10.44 -52.54 16.10
N TRP A 10 11.74 -52.61 16.38
CA TRP A 10 12.72 -51.60 16.01
C TRP A 10 12.96 -51.53 14.50
N ILE A 11 13.05 -52.69 13.83
CA ILE A 11 13.20 -52.77 12.38
C ILE A 11 11.96 -52.17 11.67
N TYR A 12 10.75 -52.48 12.14
CA TYR A 12 9.53 -51.92 11.58
C TYR A 12 9.43 -50.38 11.83
N GLY A 13 9.93 -49.88 12.95
CA GLY A 13 10.02 -48.47 13.26
C GLY A 13 11.00 -47.73 12.33
N ILE A 14 12.16 -48.32 12.05
CA ILE A 14 13.18 -47.75 11.15
C ILE A 14 12.70 -47.79 9.69
N VAL A 15 12.10 -48.90 9.26
CA VAL A 15 11.53 -49.03 7.90
C VAL A 15 10.34 -48.09 7.71
N GLY A 16 9.49 -47.94 8.70
CA GLY A 16 8.38 -46.99 8.68
C GLY A 16 8.87 -45.53 8.60
N SER A 17 9.94 -45.18 9.32
CA SER A 17 10.56 -43.85 9.27
C SER A 17 11.24 -43.56 7.92
N LEU A 18 11.82 -44.59 7.29
CA LEU A 18 12.49 -44.46 5.97
C LEU A 18 11.48 -44.26 4.83
N VAL A 19 10.28 -44.89 4.95
CA VAL A 19 9.21 -44.73 3.92
C VAL A 19 8.56 -43.33 3.98
N LEU A 20 8.54 -42.68 5.14
CA LEU A 20 8.02 -41.32 5.30
C LEU A 20 8.93 -40.22 4.69
N CYS A 21 10.19 -40.53 4.41
CA CYS A 21 11.12 -39.60 3.75
C CYS A 21 11.03 -39.58 2.20
N VAL A 22 10.23 -40.44 1.57
CA VAL A 22 9.99 -40.41 0.11
C VAL A 22 8.79 -39.52 -0.18
N GLY A 23 8.77 -38.34 0.39
CA GLY A 23 7.72 -37.39 0.19
C GLY A 23 8.23 -36.13 -0.52
N THR A 24 7.60 -35.83 -1.64
CA THR A 24 7.68 -34.58 -2.40
C THR A 24 8.93 -34.42 -3.28
N VAL A 25 8.99 -35.19 -4.34
CA VAL A 25 9.57 -34.66 -5.57
C VAL A 25 8.64 -33.52 -5.99
N SER A 26 8.99 -32.30 -5.58
CA SER A 26 8.34 -31.09 -6.13
C SER A 26 8.56 -31.15 -7.63
N ALA A 27 7.50 -31.42 -8.39
CA ALA A 27 7.55 -31.33 -9.83
C ALA A 27 8.09 -29.93 -10.17
N GLN A 28 9.24 -29.88 -10.83
CA GLN A 28 9.80 -28.62 -11.32
C GLN A 28 8.75 -27.98 -12.24
N ARG A 29 8.06 -26.98 -11.72
CA ARG A 29 7.10 -26.21 -12.49
C ARG A 29 7.88 -25.36 -13.47
N THR A 30 7.85 -25.69 -14.73
CA THR A 30 8.39 -24.83 -15.79
C THR A 30 7.45 -23.65 -15.96
N LEU A 31 7.93 -22.47 -15.63
CA LEU A 31 7.18 -21.24 -15.81
C LEU A 31 7.46 -20.69 -17.21
N SER A 32 6.41 -20.42 -17.96
CA SER A 32 6.50 -19.69 -19.21
C SER A 32 6.76 -18.19 -18.97
N LEU A 33 7.26 -17.48 -19.97
CA LEU A 33 7.46 -16.04 -19.90
C LEU A 33 6.15 -15.31 -19.56
N GLU A 34 5.04 -15.74 -20.18
CA GLU A 34 3.74 -15.12 -19.97
C GLU A 34 3.23 -15.34 -18.54
N GLU A 35 3.37 -16.55 -17.99
CA GLU A 35 3.02 -16.81 -16.58
C GLU A 35 3.86 -15.96 -15.59
N CYS A 36 5.16 -15.79 -15.89
CA CYS A 36 6.02 -14.92 -15.07
C CYS A 36 5.56 -13.46 -15.13
N ARG A 37 5.14 -13.01 -16.31
CA ARG A 37 4.64 -11.65 -16.53
C ARG A 37 3.33 -11.43 -15.79
N GLU A 38 2.35 -12.32 -15.91
CA GLU A 38 1.08 -12.23 -15.19
C GLU A 38 1.27 -12.21 -13.68
N MET A 39 2.07 -13.13 -13.13
CA MET A 39 2.37 -13.16 -11.70
C MET A 39 3.05 -11.87 -11.22
N ALA A 40 3.93 -11.30 -12.04
CA ALA A 40 4.61 -10.06 -11.69
C ALA A 40 3.64 -8.87 -11.71
N LEU A 41 2.79 -8.74 -12.73
CA LEU A 41 1.79 -7.68 -12.83
C LEU A 41 0.76 -7.74 -11.69
N GLU A 42 0.46 -8.94 -11.19
CA GLU A 42 -0.46 -9.12 -10.07
C GLU A 42 0.20 -8.80 -8.71
N ASN A 43 1.42 -9.28 -8.50
CA ASN A 43 2.04 -9.28 -7.17
C ASN A 43 3.07 -8.17 -6.94
N ASN A 44 3.55 -7.50 -7.99
CA ASN A 44 4.58 -6.49 -7.87
C ASN A 44 4.10 -5.27 -7.06
N ALA A 45 4.94 -4.81 -6.13
CA ALA A 45 4.64 -3.65 -5.30
C ALA A 45 4.46 -2.37 -6.13
N LYS A 46 5.22 -2.19 -7.23
CA LYS A 46 5.08 -1.05 -8.14
C LYS A 46 3.70 -1.00 -8.77
N MET A 47 3.16 -2.16 -9.19
CA MET A 47 1.81 -2.26 -9.74
C MET A 47 0.73 -1.95 -8.71
N LYS A 48 0.91 -2.44 -7.48
CA LYS A 48 -0.01 -2.14 -6.37
C LYS A 48 -0.03 -0.65 -6.07
N ASN A 49 1.13 -0.01 -6.01
CA ASN A 49 1.24 1.43 -5.80
C ASN A 49 0.58 2.21 -6.96
N ALA A 50 0.89 1.88 -8.21
CA ALA A 50 0.30 2.55 -9.36
C ALA A 50 -1.24 2.45 -9.41
N ARG A 51 -1.82 1.34 -8.94
CA ARG A 51 -3.27 1.21 -8.79
C ARG A 51 -3.82 2.11 -7.68
N LEU A 52 -3.10 2.22 -6.57
CA LEU A 52 -3.47 3.13 -5.46
C LEU A 52 -3.36 4.60 -5.88
N ASP A 53 -2.36 4.97 -6.69
CA ASP A 53 -2.20 6.33 -7.21
C ASP A 53 -3.39 6.72 -8.12
N VAL A 54 -3.92 5.78 -8.92
CA VAL A 54 -5.15 6.01 -9.70
C VAL A 54 -6.37 6.18 -8.80
N GLU A 55 -6.45 5.39 -7.70
CA GLU A 55 -7.56 5.53 -6.76
C GLU A 55 -7.47 6.85 -6.00
N GLU A 56 -6.27 7.26 -5.57
CA GLU A 56 -6.02 8.57 -4.96
C GLU A 56 -6.45 9.71 -5.89
N ALA A 57 -6.06 9.67 -7.16
CA ALA A 57 -6.47 10.67 -8.14
C ALA A 57 -7.99 10.68 -8.36
N ARG A 58 -8.65 9.52 -8.27
CA ARG A 58 -10.12 9.41 -8.34
C ARG A 58 -10.80 10.07 -7.14
N GLU A 59 -10.28 9.85 -5.94
CA GLU A 59 -10.80 10.49 -4.73
C GLU A 59 -10.51 12.00 -4.74
N GLY A 60 -9.32 12.41 -5.23
CA GLY A 60 -8.98 13.83 -5.45
C GLY A 60 -9.96 14.53 -6.39
N LYS A 61 -10.44 13.84 -7.44
CA LYS A 61 -11.51 14.37 -8.30
C LYS A 61 -12.81 14.56 -7.52
N LYS A 62 -13.20 13.61 -6.66
CA LYS A 62 -14.39 13.77 -5.81
C LYS A 62 -14.22 14.95 -4.85
N GLU A 63 -13.04 15.08 -4.25
CA GLU A 63 -12.71 16.24 -3.40
C GLU A 63 -12.85 17.56 -4.16
N ALA A 64 -12.30 17.65 -5.37
CA ALA A 64 -12.44 18.85 -6.19
C ALA A 64 -13.91 19.20 -6.45
N PHE A 65 -14.75 18.21 -6.64
CA PHE A 65 -16.20 18.40 -6.80
C PHE A 65 -16.85 18.94 -5.53
N THR A 66 -16.36 18.57 -4.32
CA THR A 66 -16.92 19.09 -3.07
C THR A 66 -16.78 20.60 -2.91
N LYS A 67 -15.86 21.24 -3.64
CA LYS A 67 -15.69 22.70 -3.63
C LYS A 67 -16.88 23.47 -4.20
N TYR A 68 -17.82 22.78 -4.86
CA TYR A 68 -19.10 23.36 -5.25
C TYR A 68 -20.09 23.50 -4.08
N PHE A 69 -19.84 22.84 -2.96
CA PHE A 69 -20.70 22.86 -1.79
C PHE A 69 -20.12 23.74 -0.68
N PRO A 70 -20.95 24.23 0.25
CA PRO A 70 -20.47 24.98 1.40
C PRO A 70 -19.56 24.13 2.29
N ASN A 71 -18.44 24.74 2.69
CA ASN A 71 -17.58 24.15 3.71
C ASN A 71 -18.16 24.49 5.09
N VAL A 72 -18.54 23.47 5.84
CA VAL A 72 -19.07 23.59 7.20
C VAL A 72 -18.04 23.12 8.19
N SER A 73 -17.62 24.00 9.09
CA SER A 73 -16.69 23.69 10.16
C SER A 73 -17.28 24.00 11.53
N ALA A 74 -17.02 23.16 12.51
CA ALA A 74 -17.37 23.38 13.90
C ALA A 74 -16.08 23.47 14.72
N VAL A 75 -15.99 24.51 15.54
CA VAL A 75 -14.86 24.74 16.45
C VAL A 75 -15.38 24.82 17.87
N GLY A 76 -14.73 24.08 18.77
CA GLY A 76 -14.99 24.14 20.19
C GLY A 76 -13.69 24.36 20.96
N THR A 77 -13.68 25.33 21.86
CA THR A 77 -12.53 25.59 22.74
C THR A 77 -13.01 25.65 24.18
N ALA A 78 -12.41 24.83 25.02
CA ALA A 78 -12.57 24.93 26.48
C ALA A 78 -11.32 25.57 27.08
N PHE A 79 -11.50 26.54 27.93
CA PHE A 79 -10.41 27.17 28.65
C PHE A 79 -10.71 27.23 30.15
N LYS A 80 -9.65 27.09 30.95
CA LYS A 80 -9.70 27.21 32.37
C LYS A 80 -8.46 28.03 32.81
N ALA A 81 -8.71 29.15 33.47
CA ALA A 81 -7.67 30.02 34.03
C ALA A 81 -7.61 29.88 35.56
N ASN A 82 -6.42 29.86 36.11
CA ASN A 82 -6.24 29.85 37.57
C ASN A 82 -6.49 31.23 38.20
N HIS A 83 -6.47 32.26 37.36
CA HIS A 83 -6.79 33.66 37.72
C HIS A 83 -7.59 34.24 36.56
N GLY A 84 -8.52 35.13 36.86
CA GLY A 84 -9.33 35.76 35.83
C GLY A 84 -8.49 36.38 34.72
N MET A 85 -8.87 36.10 33.49
CA MET A 85 -8.12 36.57 32.31
C MET A 85 -8.25 38.09 32.10
N MET A 86 -9.25 38.69 32.76
CA MET A 86 -9.47 40.14 32.87
C MET A 86 -9.98 40.45 34.28
N ASP A 87 -9.13 40.95 35.11
CA ASP A 87 -9.52 41.57 36.36
C ASP A 87 -9.72 43.08 36.14
N MET A 88 -10.96 43.50 36.13
CA MET A 88 -11.29 44.92 36.07
C MET A 88 -11.73 45.39 37.45
N SER A 89 -10.88 46.13 38.13
CA SER A 89 -11.22 46.83 39.34
C SER A 89 -11.92 48.14 38.97
N VAL A 90 -13.22 48.16 39.08
CA VAL A 90 -14.03 49.39 38.82
C VAL A 90 -13.94 50.37 39.99
N ILE A 91 -13.88 49.86 41.21
CA ILE A 91 -13.66 50.63 42.45
C ILE A 91 -12.75 49.79 43.35
N PRO A 92 -11.51 50.23 43.66
CA PRO A 92 -10.58 49.47 44.51
C PRO A 92 -11.23 49.12 45.85
N GLY A 93 -11.34 47.78 46.11
CA GLY A 93 -11.85 47.26 47.36
C GLY A 93 -13.38 47.15 47.50
N LEU A 94 -14.18 47.53 46.48
CA LEU A 94 -15.64 47.48 46.54
C LEU A 94 -16.27 46.68 45.40
N LEU A 95 -15.70 46.66 44.20
CA LEU A 95 -16.20 45.94 43.06
C LEU A 95 -15.03 45.42 42.19
N GLU A 96 -14.66 44.16 42.45
CA GLU A 96 -13.74 43.38 41.61
C GLU A 96 -14.57 42.48 40.73
N LEU A 97 -14.58 42.74 39.41
CA LEU A 97 -15.19 41.90 38.39
C LEU A 97 -14.11 41.01 37.80
N SER A 98 -14.03 39.79 38.26
CA SER A 98 -13.28 38.74 37.59
C SER A 98 -14.11 38.23 36.42
N MET A 99 -13.66 38.45 35.20
CA MET A 99 -14.29 37.96 34.01
C MET A 99 -13.51 36.79 33.43
N MET A 100 -14.20 35.66 33.22
CA MET A 100 -13.74 34.48 32.48
C MET A 100 -12.67 33.65 33.19
N ASP A 101 -13.04 33.03 34.33
CA ASP A 101 -12.19 32.05 35.03
C ASP A 101 -12.22 30.68 34.31
N ASP A 102 -13.35 30.31 33.79
CA ASP A 102 -13.53 29.11 32.96
C ASP A 102 -14.63 29.34 31.93
N GLY A 103 -14.53 28.65 30.81
CA GLY A 103 -15.50 28.81 29.75
C GLY A 103 -15.39 27.77 28.68
N LEU A 104 -16.50 27.60 27.99
CA LEU A 104 -16.62 26.81 26.76
C LEU A 104 -17.10 27.75 25.65
N LEU A 105 -16.28 27.88 24.62
CA LEU A 105 -16.66 28.58 23.38
C LEU A 105 -16.84 27.57 22.27
N GLY A 106 -17.96 27.66 21.57
CA GLY A 106 -18.25 26.83 20.41
C GLY A 106 -18.89 27.65 19.30
N GLY A 107 -18.51 27.33 18.08
CA GLY A 107 -19.06 27.98 16.91
C GLY A 107 -19.16 27.03 15.73
N VAL A 108 -20.15 27.26 14.86
CA VAL A 108 -20.30 26.58 13.56
C VAL A 108 -20.21 27.65 12.49
N THR A 109 -19.32 27.41 11.53
CA THR A 109 -19.10 28.33 10.41
C THR A 109 -19.38 27.59 9.10
N ALA A 110 -20.19 28.18 8.22
CA ALA A 110 -20.46 27.70 6.88
C ALA A 110 -19.97 28.75 5.88
N ILE A 111 -19.06 28.38 5.00
CA ILE A 111 -18.47 29.26 3.98
C ILE A 111 -18.75 28.68 2.60
N GLN A 112 -19.43 29.44 1.75
CA GLN A 112 -19.69 29.11 0.36
C GLN A 112 -19.18 30.22 -0.55
N PRO A 113 -18.14 29.98 -1.36
CA PRO A 113 -17.74 30.94 -2.38
C PRO A 113 -18.80 30.98 -3.50
N VAL A 114 -19.49 32.10 -3.67
CA VAL A 114 -20.48 32.28 -4.72
C VAL A 114 -19.83 32.53 -6.07
N PHE A 115 -18.70 33.26 -6.07
CA PHE A 115 -17.92 33.53 -7.27
C PHE A 115 -16.42 33.51 -6.92
N ALA A 116 -15.67 32.67 -7.61
CA ALA A 116 -14.22 32.52 -7.43
C ALA A 116 -13.45 32.65 -8.77
N GLY A 117 -13.93 33.50 -9.69
CA GLY A 117 -13.22 33.78 -10.95
C GLY A 117 -12.94 32.51 -11.79
N GLY A 118 -13.80 31.48 -11.72
CA GLY A 118 -13.59 30.23 -12.44
C GLY A 118 -12.63 29.25 -11.76
N GLN A 119 -12.07 29.56 -10.59
CA GLN A 119 -11.12 28.70 -9.86
C GLN A 119 -11.69 27.30 -9.57
N ILE A 120 -12.96 27.20 -9.15
CA ILE A 120 -13.61 25.92 -8.84
C ILE A 120 -13.76 25.09 -10.12
N VAL A 121 -14.20 25.70 -11.21
CA VAL A 121 -14.38 25.01 -12.51
C VAL A 121 -13.04 24.52 -13.06
N ASN A 122 -12.02 25.39 -13.05
CA ASN A 122 -10.70 25.01 -13.54
C ASN A 122 -10.01 24.00 -12.60
N GLY A 123 -10.24 24.07 -11.29
CA GLY A 123 -9.77 23.10 -10.33
C GLY A 123 -10.35 21.70 -10.57
N ASN A 124 -11.65 21.62 -10.90
CA ASN A 124 -12.29 20.36 -11.27
C ASN A 124 -11.73 19.78 -12.59
N LYS A 125 -11.52 20.64 -13.61
CA LYS A 125 -10.88 20.21 -14.86
C LYS A 125 -9.45 19.71 -14.62
N LEU A 126 -8.69 20.38 -13.74
CA LEU A 126 -7.35 19.95 -13.37
C LEU A 126 -7.37 18.57 -12.69
N ALA A 127 -8.34 18.33 -11.80
CA ALA A 127 -8.51 17.03 -11.15
C ALA A 127 -8.90 15.93 -12.15
N ASP A 128 -9.69 16.24 -13.18
CA ASP A 128 -10.00 15.32 -14.28
C ASP A 128 -8.73 14.92 -15.04
N LEU A 129 -7.92 15.91 -15.41
CA LEU A 129 -6.65 15.67 -16.10
C LEU A 129 -5.65 14.93 -15.21
N ALA A 130 -5.60 15.21 -13.91
CA ALA A 130 -4.76 14.48 -12.96
C ALA A 130 -5.11 12.98 -12.90
N LEU A 131 -6.40 12.64 -12.92
CA LEU A 131 -6.85 11.25 -13.01
C LEU A 131 -6.44 10.59 -14.33
N GLU A 132 -6.48 11.30 -15.43
CA GLU A 132 -6.03 10.79 -16.73
C GLU A 132 -4.52 10.55 -16.74
N VAL A 133 -3.73 11.48 -16.23
CA VAL A 133 -2.27 11.34 -16.06
C VAL A 133 -1.92 10.12 -15.21
N SER A 134 -2.59 9.94 -14.07
CA SER A 134 -2.38 8.79 -13.19
C SER A 134 -2.65 7.45 -13.91
N ARG A 135 -3.66 7.38 -14.78
CA ARG A 135 -3.92 6.18 -15.61
C ARG A 135 -2.80 5.90 -16.62
N TYR A 136 -2.24 6.94 -17.23
CA TYR A 136 -1.09 6.75 -18.13
C TYR A 136 0.16 6.31 -17.37
N GLN A 137 0.39 6.85 -16.18
CA GLN A 137 1.49 6.43 -15.30
C GLN A 137 1.34 4.97 -14.87
N MET A 138 0.11 4.51 -14.60
CA MET A 138 -0.15 3.10 -14.33
C MET A 138 0.22 2.22 -15.53
N ARG A 139 -0.18 2.57 -16.75
CA ARG A 139 0.22 1.84 -17.97
C ARG A 139 1.74 1.82 -18.17
N GLN A 140 2.40 2.96 -17.94
CA GLN A 140 3.86 3.01 -17.97
C GLN A 140 4.48 2.03 -16.97
N SER A 141 3.91 1.95 -15.76
CA SER A 141 4.36 1.01 -14.74
C SER A 141 4.14 -0.45 -15.14
N GLU A 142 3.04 -0.76 -15.85
CA GLU A 142 2.77 -2.09 -16.43
C GLU A 142 3.87 -2.47 -17.44
N ASP A 143 4.18 -1.56 -18.36
CA ASP A 143 5.20 -1.79 -19.39
C ASP A 143 6.60 -1.97 -18.76
N GLU A 144 6.95 -1.15 -17.78
CA GLU A 144 8.24 -1.25 -17.09
C GLU A 144 8.39 -2.56 -16.30
N VAL A 145 7.32 -3.03 -15.64
CA VAL A 145 7.32 -4.32 -14.94
C VAL A 145 7.44 -5.45 -15.95
N ALA A 146 6.68 -5.42 -17.05
CA ALA A 146 6.73 -6.41 -18.09
C ALA A 146 8.14 -6.53 -18.71
N LEU A 147 8.76 -5.41 -19.08
CA LEU A 147 10.12 -5.36 -19.61
C LEU A 147 11.17 -5.88 -18.60
N THR A 148 10.97 -5.58 -17.32
CA THR A 148 11.87 -6.04 -16.25
C THR A 148 11.79 -7.55 -16.10
N VAL A 149 10.59 -8.13 -16.14
CA VAL A 149 10.39 -9.59 -16.09
C VAL A 149 11.01 -10.26 -17.29
N GLU A 150 10.78 -9.73 -18.50
CA GLU A 150 11.35 -10.27 -19.73
C GLU A 150 12.88 -10.27 -19.70
N ARG A 151 13.49 -9.17 -19.24
CA ARG A 151 14.94 -9.07 -19.10
C ARG A 151 15.49 -10.13 -18.16
N TYR A 152 14.90 -10.30 -16.98
CA TYR A 152 15.32 -11.30 -16.01
C TYR A 152 15.09 -12.72 -16.51
N TYR A 153 13.97 -13.00 -17.17
CA TYR A 153 13.68 -14.31 -17.74
C TYR A 153 14.76 -14.75 -18.71
N TRP A 154 15.14 -13.91 -19.68
CA TRP A 154 16.20 -14.19 -20.62
C TRP A 154 17.57 -14.24 -19.98
N GLN A 155 17.82 -13.42 -18.98
CA GLN A 155 19.08 -13.43 -18.23
C GLN A 155 19.29 -14.76 -17.47
N TRP A 156 18.23 -15.40 -17.01
CA TRP A 156 18.32 -16.70 -16.34
C TRP A 156 18.40 -17.88 -17.31
N ILE A 157 17.72 -17.84 -18.44
CA ILE A 157 17.69 -18.92 -19.43
C ILE A 157 19.00 -18.99 -20.21
N SER A 158 19.61 -17.87 -20.57
CA SER A 158 20.81 -17.80 -21.38
C SER A 158 22.00 -18.60 -20.80
N PRO A 159 22.40 -18.44 -19.52
CA PRO A 159 23.52 -19.21 -18.95
C PRO A 159 23.18 -20.69 -18.76
N VAL A 160 21.93 -21.06 -18.51
CA VAL A 160 21.51 -22.46 -18.37
C VAL A 160 21.68 -23.19 -19.71
N SER A 161 21.29 -22.58 -20.80
CA SER A 161 21.46 -23.14 -22.16
C SER A 161 22.93 -23.32 -22.50
N TYR A 162 23.80 -22.36 -22.14
CA TYR A 162 25.23 -22.44 -22.38
C TYR A 162 25.90 -23.56 -21.59
N THR A 163 25.55 -23.74 -20.32
CA THR A 163 26.10 -24.81 -19.49
C THR A 163 25.69 -26.18 -19.96
N HIS A 164 24.44 -26.36 -20.44
CA HIS A 164 23.97 -27.61 -21.03
C HIS A 164 24.71 -27.97 -22.32
N LEU A 165 24.91 -27.02 -23.23
CA LEU A 165 25.68 -27.22 -24.45
C LEU A 165 27.13 -27.63 -24.16
N ARG A 166 27.81 -26.94 -23.24
CA ARG A 166 29.18 -27.24 -22.87
C ARG A 166 29.33 -28.60 -22.18
N ALA A 167 28.39 -29.02 -21.37
CA ALA A 167 28.37 -30.33 -20.75
C ALA A 167 28.20 -31.46 -21.78
N HIS A 168 27.45 -31.20 -22.85
CA HIS A 168 27.24 -32.16 -23.93
C HIS A 168 28.52 -32.30 -24.81
N GLU A 169 29.20 -31.18 -25.10
CA GLU A 169 30.45 -31.20 -25.89
C GLU A 169 31.57 -31.92 -25.12
N THR A 170 31.73 -31.70 -23.81
CA THR A 170 32.74 -32.41 -23.00
C THR A 170 32.48 -33.90 -22.89
N ARG A 171 31.23 -34.37 -22.98
CA ARG A 171 30.88 -35.78 -22.96
C ARG A 171 31.08 -36.46 -24.32
N SER A 172 31.04 -35.71 -25.41
CA SER A 172 31.24 -36.20 -26.78
C SER A 172 32.72 -36.33 -27.16
N ASN A 173 33.62 -35.73 -26.41
CA ASN A 173 35.07 -35.73 -26.67
C ASN A 173 35.87 -36.69 -25.76
N LEU A 174 35.23 -37.59 -25.03
CA LEU A 174 35.81 -38.73 -24.28
C LEU A 174 35.37 -40.05 -24.90
#